data_3c06ea5f23f1f2cb70d83d64f75452b3
#
_entry.id   3c06ea5f23f1f2cb70d83d64f75452b3
#
_cell.length_a   1.000
_cell.length_b   1.000
_cell.length_c   1.000
_cell.angle_alpha   90.00
_cell.angle_beta   90.00
_cell.angle_gamma   90.00
#
_symmetry.space_group_name_H-M   'P 1'
#
loop_
_entity.id
_entity.type
_entity.pdbx_description
1 polymer ?
#
loop_
_entity_poly.entity_id
_entity_poly.type
_entity_poly.pdbx_seq_one_letter_code
_entity_poly.pdbx_strand_id
1 'polypeptide(L)'
;FWIDNDTVKISGEESKTLNNAFKLYKDFVQKGLKDDYFPEAVGEKYEQGTDLTDKVYLLGDSCASRLTMDDVQSVITSLTPTYEKDTDENNVPVSYSRTIIITLKNDPSAVAHAFSPHDKSAILSELKKGESYFSVSDYEIAYNSPVIIATFDAVTDEVAKVEFYKNMTITSYAKGEGSLSYIGDRTVTFNCTDNMNYTFNRHPSEEDK
;
A
#
# COMPACT_ATOMS: atom_id res chain seq x y z
N PHE A 1 4.28 -1.16 4.22
CA PHE A 1 4.48 0.30 4.19
C PHE A 1 5.96 0.64 4.00
N TRP A 2 6.27 1.49 3.04
CA TRP A 2 7.63 1.86 2.71
C TRP A 2 7.75 3.35 2.38
N ILE A 3 8.79 4.00 2.93
CA ILE A 3 9.09 5.41 2.69
C ILE A 3 10.21 5.53 1.65
N ASP A 4 9.95 6.27 0.58
CA ASP A 4 10.97 6.60 -0.41
C ASP A 4 11.89 7.70 0.11
N ASN A 5 13.13 7.30 0.43
CA ASN A 5 14.13 8.17 1.03
C ASN A 5 14.56 9.33 0.14
N ASP A 6 14.57 9.11 -1.17
CA ASP A 6 15.08 10.09 -2.12
C ASP A 6 14.08 11.24 -2.35
N THR A 7 12.84 11.07 -1.85
CA THR A 7 11.77 12.07 -1.98
C THR A 7 11.63 12.98 -0.77
N VAL A 8 12.39 12.72 0.28
CA VAL A 8 12.27 13.45 1.53
C VAL A 8 12.71 14.91 1.39
N LYS A 9 11.83 15.82 1.76
CA LYS A 9 12.08 17.27 1.78
C LYS A 9 11.74 17.84 3.15
N ILE A 10 12.64 18.67 3.66
CA ILE A 10 12.45 19.37 4.94
C ILE A 10 12.47 20.87 4.67
N SER A 11 11.53 21.61 5.25
CA SER A 11 11.51 23.05 5.16
C SER A 11 12.67 23.70 5.92
N GLY A 12 13.23 24.79 5.40
CA GLY A 12 14.33 25.54 5.99
C GLY A 12 15.69 25.26 5.33
N GLU A 13 16.75 25.80 5.94
CA GLU A 13 18.11 25.61 5.43
C GLU A 13 18.61 24.19 5.65
N GLU A 14 19.20 23.60 4.64
CA GLU A 14 19.87 22.30 4.75
C GLU A 14 21.08 22.40 5.65
N SER A 15 21.17 21.54 6.64
CA SER A 15 22.34 21.36 7.47
C SER A 15 22.58 19.88 7.77
N LYS A 16 23.85 19.51 7.96
CA LYS A 16 24.21 18.13 8.32
C LYS A 16 23.50 17.67 9.61
N THR A 17 23.31 18.58 10.55
CA THR A 17 22.62 18.33 11.81
C THR A 17 21.12 18.09 11.59
N LEU A 18 20.48 18.88 10.72
CA LEU A 18 19.08 18.71 10.35
C LEU A 18 18.86 17.37 9.64
N ASN A 19 19.74 17.01 8.71
CA ASN A 19 19.66 15.74 7.99
C ASN A 19 19.82 14.53 8.93
N ASN A 20 20.71 14.61 9.92
CA ASN A 20 20.87 13.55 10.93
C ASN A 20 19.65 13.44 11.84
N ALA A 21 19.10 14.56 12.31
CA ALA A 21 17.90 14.58 13.13
C ALA A 21 16.69 14.02 12.33
N PHE A 22 16.61 14.35 11.05
CA PHE A 22 15.57 13.84 10.18
C PHE A 22 15.69 12.34 9.94
N LYS A 23 16.88 11.80 9.83
CA LYS A 23 17.09 10.35 9.73
C LYS A 23 16.49 9.62 10.94
N LEU A 24 16.69 10.17 12.15
CA LEU A 24 16.06 9.64 13.38
C LEU A 24 14.54 9.75 13.34
N TYR A 25 14.01 10.90 12.91
CA TYR A 25 12.57 11.10 12.74
C TYR A 25 11.95 10.09 11.78
N LYS A 26 12.57 9.89 10.62
CA LYS A 26 12.12 8.93 9.62
C LYS A 26 12.10 7.50 10.14
N ASP A 27 13.21 7.06 10.78
CA ASP A 27 13.30 5.72 11.34
C ASP A 27 12.21 5.51 12.40
N PHE A 28 11.90 6.54 13.19
CA PHE A 28 10.81 6.54 14.16
C PHE A 28 9.44 6.44 13.48
N VAL A 29 9.15 7.28 12.47
CA VAL A 29 7.87 7.26 11.73
C VAL A 29 7.68 5.92 11.02
N GLN A 30 8.72 5.43 10.35
CA GLN A 30 8.64 4.15 9.64
C GLN A 30 8.38 2.98 10.60
N LYS A 31 9.05 2.95 11.74
CA LYS A 31 8.84 1.90 12.74
C LYS A 31 7.46 1.98 13.37
N GLY A 32 7.04 3.13 13.85
CA GLY A 32 5.74 3.30 14.51
C GLY A 32 4.57 3.03 13.56
N LEU A 33 4.63 3.52 12.32
CA LEU A 33 3.58 3.27 11.34
C LEU A 33 3.58 1.83 10.84
N LYS A 34 4.76 1.21 10.65
CA LYS A 34 4.85 -0.17 10.17
C LYS A 34 4.34 -1.18 11.19
N ASP A 35 4.74 -1.03 12.46
CA ASP A 35 4.45 -2.04 13.48
C ASP A 35 2.98 -2.00 13.92
N ASP A 36 2.37 -0.82 13.99
CA ASP A 36 1.05 -0.64 14.61
C ASP A 36 -0.08 -0.39 13.59
N TYR A 37 0.24 0.16 12.40
CA TYR A 37 -0.78 0.55 11.40
C TYR A 37 -0.68 -0.17 10.06
N PHE A 38 0.52 -0.64 9.71
CA PHE A 38 0.77 -1.38 8.49
C PHE A 38 1.53 -2.65 8.85
N PRO A 39 0.94 -3.52 9.69
CA PRO A 39 1.59 -4.76 10.07
C PRO A 39 1.95 -5.53 8.81
N GLU A 40 3.14 -6.10 8.81
CA GLU A 40 3.46 -7.10 7.80
C GLU A 40 2.53 -8.28 8.05
N ALA A 41 1.44 -8.36 7.29
CA ALA A 41 0.65 -9.57 7.19
C ALA A 41 1.52 -10.61 6.48
N VAL A 42 2.38 -11.27 7.22
CA VAL A 42 3.24 -12.31 6.67
C VAL A 42 2.40 -13.58 6.56
N GLY A 43 1.84 -13.77 5.36
CA GLY A 43 1.42 -15.08 4.93
C GLY A 43 0.33 -15.75 5.79
N GLU A 44 -0.69 -14.99 6.22
CA GLU A 44 -1.89 -15.63 6.71
C GLU A 44 -2.47 -16.52 5.62
N LYS A 45 -2.61 -17.81 5.93
CA LYS A 45 -3.22 -18.77 5.02
C LYS A 45 -4.62 -19.06 5.52
N TYR A 46 -5.55 -18.95 4.62
CA TYR A 46 -6.94 -19.29 4.85
C TYR A 46 -7.27 -20.60 4.13
N GLU A 47 -7.98 -21.49 4.79
CA GLU A 47 -8.43 -22.74 4.17
C GLU A 47 -9.63 -22.50 3.25
N GLN A 48 -9.83 -23.42 2.31
CA GLN A 48 -11.00 -23.37 1.42
C GLN A 48 -12.30 -23.35 2.23
N GLY A 49 -13.22 -22.46 1.85
CA GLY A 49 -14.49 -22.28 2.54
C GLY A 49 -14.43 -21.31 3.73
N THR A 50 -13.27 -20.75 4.04
CA THR A 50 -13.17 -19.67 5.04
C THR A 50 -13.92 -18.43 4.55
N ASP A 51 -14.77 -17.87 5.41
CA ASP A 51 -15.36 -16.56 5.15
C ASP A 51 -14.27 -15.48 5.21
N LEU A 52 -14.01 -14.83 4.08
CA LEU A 52 -12.99 -13.79 3.92
C LEU A 52 -13.55 -12.39 4.02
N THR A 53 -14.83 -12.22 4.29
CA THR A 53 -15.53 -10.93 4.27
C THR A 53 -14.83 -9.86 5.12
N ASP A 54 -14.34 -10.24 6.32
CA ASP A 54 -13.63 -9.33 7.23
C ASP A 54 -12.10 -9.48 7.17
N LYS A 55 -11.58 -10.36 6.31
CA LYS A 55 -10.16 -10.73 6.29
C LYS A 55 -9.43 -10.26 5.04
N VAL A 56 -10.15 -10.09 3.95
CA VAL A 56 -9.62 -9.55 2.70
C VAL A 56 -10.19 -8.17 2.49
N TYR A 57 -9.30 -7.23 2.28
CA TYR A 57 -9.55 -5.79 2.34
C TYR A 57 -10.68 -5.25 1.45
N LEU A 58 -11.00 -5.92 0.36
CA LEU A 58 -12.10 -5.52 -0.55
C LEU A 58 -13.34 -6.41 -0.47
N LEU A 59 -13.32 -7.44 0.36
CA LEU A 59 -14.45 -8.35 0.51
C LEU A 59 -15.35 -8.00 1.70
N GLY A 60 -14.93 -7.08 2.57
CA GLY A 60 -15.77 -6.59 3.65
C GLY A 60 -16.82 -5.58 3.18
N ASP A 61 -17.95 -5.53 3.84
CA ASP A 61 -19.07 -4.62 3.56
C ASP A 61 -18.68 -3.13 3.49
N SER A 62 -17.55 -2.78 4.05
CA SER A 62 -17.04 -1.41 4.09
C SER A 62 -16.40 -0.92 2.80
N CYS A 63 -15.87 -1.82 1.95
CA CYS A 63 -15.09 -1.44 0.77
C CYS A 63 -15.63 -1.97 -0.56
N ALA A 64 -16.05 -3.23 -0.62
CA ALA A 64 -16.28 -3.95 -1.88
C ALA A 64 -17.42 -3.37 -2.74
N SER A 65 -18.37 -2.69 -2.15
CA SER A 65 -19.56 -2.19 -2.86
C SER A 65 -19.48 -0.71 -3.24
N ARG A 66 -18.37 -0.02 -2.97
CA ARG A 66 -18.30 1.44 -3.07
C ARG A 66 -17.53 1.95 -4.28
N LEU A 67 -16.60 1.16 -4.82
CA LEU A 67 -15.83 1.57 -5.99
C LEU A 67 -16.75 1.69 -7.20
N THR A 68 -16.77 2.86 -7.80
CA THR A 68 -17.57 3.20 -8.99
C THR A 68 -16.67 3.61 -10.15
N MET A 69 -17.22 3.71 -11.35
CA MET A 69 -16.47 4.23 -12.49
C MET A 69 -16.05 5.70 -12.31
N ASP A 70 -16.75 6.43 -11.44
CA ASP A 70 -16.39 7.82 -11.11
C ASP A 70 -15.10 7.92 -10.31
N ASP A 71 -14.72 6.87 -9.60
CA ASP A 71 -13.47 6.79 -8.83
C ASP A 71 -12.26 6.42 -9.70
N VAL A 72 -12.52 5.89 -10.89
CA VAL A 72 -11.51 5.34 -11.77
C VAL A 72 -10.94 6.40 -12.70
N GLN A 73 -9.62 6.49 -12.79
CA GLN A 73 -8.91 7.31 -13.76
C GLN A 73 -8.65 6.55 -15.05
N SER A 74 -8.21 5.29 -14.96
CA SER A 74 -7.95 4.45 -16.13
C SER A 74 -8.04 2.97 -15.78
N VAL A 75 -8.34 2.16 -16.82
CA VAL A 75 -8.29 0.70 -16.76
C VAL A 75 -7.47 0.21 -17.93
N ILE A 76 -6.50 -0.65 -17.63
CA ILE A 76 -5.66 -1.32 -18.64
C ILE A 76 -5.86 -2.82 -18.48
N THR A 77 -6.06 -3.52 -19.58
CA THR A 77 -6.15 -4.99 -19.61
C THR A 77 -5.06 -5.55 -20.48
N SER A 78 -4.38 -6.58 -20.01
CA SER A 78 -3.38 -7.33 -20.79
C SER A 78 -3.61 -8.82 -20.66
N LEU A 79 -3.19 -9.56 -21.71
CA LEU A 79 -3.17 -11.01 -21.74
C LEU A 79 -1.73 -11.46 -21.86
N THR A 80 -1.26 -12.25 -20.89
CA THR A 80 0.13 -12.71 -20.84
C THR A 80 0.17 -14.23 -20.97
N PRO A 81 0.81 -14.78 -22.01
CA PRO A 81 0.99 -16.22 -22.15
C PRO A 81 2.08 -16.74 -21.21
N THR A 82 1.86 -17.93 -20.68
CA THR A 82 2.90 -18.75 -20.05
C THR A 82 3.36 -19.79 -21.06
N TYR A 83 4.66 -19.93 -21.21
CA TYR A 83 5.27 -20.84 -22.19
C TYR A 83 5.92 -22.01 -21.48
N GLU A 84 5.79 -23.18 -22.10
CA GLU A 84 6.59 -24.36 -21.78
C GLU A 84 7.35 -24.83 -23.04
N LYS A 85 8.39 -25.61 -22.82
CA LYS A 85 9.14 -26.23 -23.92
C LYS A 85 8.43 -27.47 -24.35
N ASP A 86 8.20 -27.60 -25.69
CA ASP A 86 7.73 -28.82 -26.31
C ASP A 86 8.89 -29.84 -26.52
N THR A 87 8.60 -30.98 -27.13
CA THR A 87 9.59 -32.02 -27.41
C THR A 87 10.71 -31.60 -28.37
N ASP A 88 10.48 -30.53 -29.15
CA ASP A 88 11.43 -29.96 -30.11
C ASP A 88 12.13 -28.69 -29.54
N GLU A 89 12.05 -28.47 -28.24
CA GLU A 89 12.57 -27.32 -27.51
C GLU A 89 11.99 -25.94 -27.93
N ASN A 90 10.88 -25.90 -28.64
CA ASN A 90 10.18 -24.68 -28.96
C ASN A 90 9.35 -24.19 -27.75
N ASN A 91 9.27 -22.90 -27.57
CA ASN A 91 8.38 -22.31 -26.56
C ASN A 91 6.94 -22.33 -27.12
N VAL A 92 6.07 -23.10 -26.47
CA VAL A 92 4.64 -23.15 -26.81
C VAL A 92 3.82 -22.55 -25.66
N PRO A 93 2.80 -21.74 -25.94
CA PRO A 93 1.94 -21.22 -24.89
C PRO A 93 1.06 -22.33 -24.33
N VAL A 94 1.11 -22.54 -23.01
CA VAL A 94 0.35 -23.60 -22.32
C VAL A 94 -0.78 -23.03 -21.46
N SER A 95 -0.67 -21.76 -21.07
CA SER A 95 -1.72 -21.06 -20.33
C SER A 95 -1.65 -19.56 -20.59
N TYR A 96 -2.67 -18.85 -20.18
CA TYR A 96 -2.74 -17.39 -20.25
C TYR A 96 -3.24 -16.83 -18.94
N SER A 97 -2.66 -15.71 -18.52
CA SER A 97 -3.20 -14.88 -17.45
C SER A 97 -3.72 -13.56 -18.00
N ARG A 98 -4.86 -13.14 -17.50
CA ARG A 98 -5.43 -11.81 -17.78
C ARG A 98 -5.14 -10.90 -16.59
N THR A 99 -4.51 -9.77 -16.84
CA THR A 99 -4.26 -8.76 -15.81
C THR A 99 -5.10 -7.53 -16.10
N ILE A 100 -5.80 -7.05 -15.09
CA ILE A 100 -6.56 -5.80 -15.11
C ILE A 100 -5.88 -4.85 -14.14
N ILE A 101 -5.46 -3.70 -14.62
CA ILE A 101 -4.86 -2.63 -13.83
C ILE A 101 -5.85 -1.49 -13.77
N ILE A 102 -6.32 -1.18 -12.56
CA ILE A 102 -7.25 -0.08 -12.28
C ILE A 102 -6.46 1.02 -11.58
N THR A 103 -6.32 2.16 -12.22
CA THR A 103 -5.76 3.36 -11.59
C THR A 103 -6.89 4.23 -11.08
N LEU A 104 -6.85 4.59 -9.81
CA LEU A 104 -7.84 5.46 -9.19
C LEU A 104 -7.47 6.94 -9.36
N LYS A 105 -8.46 7.80 -9.27
CA LYS A 105 -8.25 9.24 -9.16
C LYS A 105 -7.52 9.58 -7.86
N ASN A 106 -6.80 10.68 -7.86
CA ASN A 106 -6.10 11.21 -6.68
C ASN A 106 -7.07 11.89 -5.69
N ASP A 107 -8.27 11.36 -5.57
CA ASP A 107 -9.32 11.87 -4.73
C ASP A 107 -9.41 11.03 -3.44
N PRO A 108 -9.37 11.63 -2.25
CA PRO A 108 -9.54 10.92 -0.99
C PRO A 108 -10.81 10.06 -0.93
N SER A 109 -11.91 10.48 -1.58
CA SER A 109 -13.15 9.70 -1.62
C SER A 109 -13.01 8.45 -2.48
N ALA A 110 -12.36 8.54 -3.65
CA ALA A 110 -12.09 7.39 -4.51
C ALA A 110 -11.20 6.35 -3.78
N VAL A 111 -10.20 6.84 -3.04
CA VAL A 111 -9.34 5.98 -2.23
C VAL A 111 -10.13 5.34 -1.08
N ALA A 112 -11.00 6.08 -0.39
CA ALA A 112 -11.84 5.55 0.69
C ALA A 112 -12.87 4.52 0.20
N HIS A 113 -13.25 4.55 -1.09
CA HIS A 113 -14.11 3.54 -1.70
C HIS A 113 -13.38 2.22 -2.01
N ALA A 114 -12.07 2.29 -2.23
CA ALA A 114 -11.24 1.14 -2.61
C ALA A 114 -10.39 0.58 -1.46
N PHE A 115 -10.08 1.40 -0.46
CA PHE A 115 -9.21 1.05 0.65
C PHE A 115 -9.83 1.52 1.97
N SER A 116 -9.55 0.83 3.08
CA SER A 116 -9.97 1.35 4.39
C SER A 116 -9.35 2.72 4.65
N PRO A 117 -10.14 3.68 5.13
CA PRO A 117 -9.61 4.97 5.51
C PRO A 117 -8.65 4.83 6.70
N HIS A 118 -7.56 5.60 6.68
CA HIS A 118 -6.70 5.73 7.84
C HIS A 118 -7.39 6.54 8.95
N ASP A 119 -7.42 6.01 10.16
CA ASP A 119 -7.82 6.80 11.32
C ASP A 119 -6.70 7.79 11.68
N LYS A 120 -6.90 9.05 11.29
CA LYS A 120 -5.95 10.13 11.53
C LYS A 120 -5.64 10.30 13.02
N SER A 121 -6.65 10.18 13.89
CA SER A 121 -6.48 10.35 15.33
C SER A 121 -5.62 9.26 15.92
N ALA A 122 -5.83 8.04 15.49
CA ALA A 122 -5.07 6.90 15.92
C ALA A 122 -3.61 7.00 15.45
N ILE A 123 -3.35 7.34 14.17
CA ILE A 123 -1.99 7.54 13.66
C ILE A 123 -1.27 8.66 14.43
N LEU A 124 -1.91 9.80 14.67
CA LEU A 124 -1.32 10.88 15.46
C LEU A 124 -1.02 10.43 16.90
N SER A 125 -1.87 9.59 17.51
CA SER A 125 -1.62 9.02 18.83
C SER A 125 -0.36 8.16 18.86
N GLU A 126 -0.12 7.37 17.83
CA GLU A 126 1.11 6.56 17.70
C GLU A 126 2.36 7.45 17.50
N LEU A 127 2.26 8.46 16.65
CA LEU A 127 3.35 9.40 16.41
C LEU A 127 3.72 10.18 17.68
N LYS A 128 2.78 10.41 18.60
CA LYS A 128 3.03 11.02 19.90
C LYS A 128 3.87 10.18 20.87
N LYS A 129 3.94 8.87 20.68
CA LYS A 129 4.81 8.00 21.51
C LYS A 129 6.30 8.33 21.36
N GLY A 130 6.69 9.07 20.34
CA GLY A 130 8.05 9.56 20.10
C GLY A 130 8.36 10.96 20.60
N GLU A 131 7.50 11.56 21.39
CA GLU A 131 7.58 12.98 21.84
C GLU A 131 8.88 13.36 22.56
N SER A 132 9.70 12.40 22.97
CA SER A 132 11.03 12.69 23.57
C SER A 132 11.99 13.39 22.60
N TYR A 133 11.77 13.26 21.29
CA TYR A 133 12.65 13.79 20.24
C TYR A 133 11.91 14.68 19.25
N PHE A 134 10.69 14.32 18.91
CA PHE A 134 9.85 15.05 17.96
C PHE A 134 8.40 15.00 18.39
N SER A 135 7.71 16.13 18.31
CA SER A 135 6.26 16.18 18.34
C SER A 135 5.71 16.38 16.93
N VAL A 136 4.65 15.66 16.59
CA VAL A 136 3.92 15.81 15.32
C VAL A 136 2.55 16.38 15.65
N SER A 137 2.30 17.61 15.24
CA SER A 137 1.03 18.29 15.53
C SER A 137 -0.07 17.87 14.56
N ASP A 138 0.28 17.67 13.29
CA ASP A 138 -0.65 17.31 12.24
C ASP A 138 0.08 16.69 11.03
N TYR A 139 -0.66 16.06 10.12
CA TYR A 139 -0.18 15.62 8.83
C TYR A 139 -1.28 15.67 7.77
N GLU A 140 -0.88 15.73 6.52
CA GLU A 140 -1.74 15.66 5.34
C GLU A 140 -1.28 14.52 4.43
N ILE A 141 -2.24 13.88 3.76
CA ILE A 141 -1.98 12.83 2.78
C ILE A 141 -2.52 13.29 1.43
N ALA A 142 -1.65 13.29 0.42
CA ALA A 142 -2.02 13.41 -0.98
C ALA A 142 -1.78 12.08 -1.67
N TYR A 143 -2.78 11.55 -2.37
CA TYR A 143 -2.67 10.30 -3.09
C TYR A 143 -2.08 10.51 -4.49
N ASN A 144 -1.24 9.57 -4.91
CA ASN A 144 -0.50 9.62 -6.17
C ASN A 144 -0.83 8.39 -7.02
N SER A 145 -1.93 8.46 -7.76
CA SER A 145 -2.38 7.38 -8.64
C SER A 145 -2.40 6.01 -7.95
N PRO A 146 -3.27 5.80 -6.95
CA PRO A 146 -3.43 4.51 -6.32
C PRO A 146 -3.84 3.46 -7.35
N VAL A 147 -3.31 2.23 -7.22
CA VAL A 147 -3.49 1.19 -8.23
C VAL A 147 -4.00 -0.10 -7.60
N ILE A 148 -4.95 -0.74 -8.27
CA ILE A 148 -5.38 -2.11 -8.01
C ILE A 148 -4.99 -2.95 -9.22
N ILE A 149 -4.31 -4.07 -8.99
CA ILE A 149 -3.92 -5.02 -10.03
C ILE A 149 -4.58 -6.36 -9.72
N ALA A 150 -5.47 -6.80 -10.59
CA ALA A 150 -6.11 -8.10 -10.48
C ALA A 150 -5.62 -9.01 -11.61
N THR A 151 -5.10 -10.18 -11.26
CA THR A 151 -4.65 -11.21 -12.21
C THR A 151 -5.59 -12.40 -12.13
N PHE A 152 -6.06 -12.83 -13.31
CA PHE A 152 -6.99 -13.94 -13.48
C PHE A 152 -6.33 -15.03 -14.32
N ASP A 153 -6.69 -16.27 -14.04
CA ASP A 153 -6.53 -17.33 -15.01
C ASP A 153 -7.45 -17.05 -16.21
N ALA A 154 -6.88 -16.96 -17.43
CA ALA A 154 -7.67 -16.55 -18.60
C ALA A 154 -8.55 -17.67 -19.17
N VAL A 155 -8.41 -18.90 -18.69
CA VAL A 155 -9.23 -20.06 -19.10
C VAL A 155 -10.43 -20.22 -18.19
N THR A 156 -10.20 -20.13 -16.88
CA THR A 156 -11.24 -20.35 -15.86
C THR A 156 -11.92 -19.06 -15.40
N ASP A 157 -11.34 -17.89 -15.72
CA ASP A 157 -11.72 -16.58 -15.18
C ASP A 157 -11.64 -16.46 -13.65
N GLU A 158 -10.93 -17.39 -13.00
CA GLU A 158 -10.72 -17.33 -11.56
C GLU A 158 -9.65 -16.31 -11.20
N VAL A 159 -9.85 -15.61 -10.09
CA VAL A 159 -8.86 -14.66 -9.55
C VAL A 159 -7.68 -15.44 -9.01
N ALA A 160 -6.49 -15.17 -9.54
CA ALA A 160 -5.24 -15.77 -9.08
C ALA A 160 -4.50 -14.85 -8.08
N LYS A 161 -4.56 -13.53 -8.28
CA LYS A 161 -3.87 -12.56 -7.45
C LYS A 161 -4.57 -11.20 -7.48
N VAL A 162 -4.59 -10.51 -6.35
CA VAL A 162 -4.97 -9.10 -6.27
C VAL A 162 -3.92 -8.34 -5.48
N GLU A 163 -3.47 -7.22 -6.03
CA GLU A 163 -2.47 -6.34 -5.46
C GLU A 163 -3.02 -4.93 -5.34
N PHE A 164 -2.79 -4.31 -4.21
CA PHE A 164 -3.20 -2.95 -3.91
C PHE A 164 -1.97 -2.10 -3.64
N TYR A 165 -1.86 -0.97 -4.32
CA TYR A 165 -0.79 0.00 -4.14
C TYR A 165 -1.38 1.37 -3.84
N LYS A 166 -1.26 1.79 -2.60
CA LYS A 166 -1.68 3.10 -2.13
C LYS A 166 -0.46 4.01 -2.09
N ASN A 167 -0.16 4.64 -3.22
CA ASN A 167 0.93 5.60 -3.35
C ASN A 167 0.51 6.94 -2.77
N MET A 168 1.31 7.51 -1.90
CA MET A 168 0.98 8.70 -1.14
C MET A 168 2.17 9.64 -1.03
N THR A 169 1.89 10.94 -0.94
CA THR A 169 2.80 11.93 -0.39
C THR A 169 2.26 12.33 0.97
N ILE A 170 3.06 12.19 2.00
CA ILE A 170 2.73 12.65 3.35
C ILE A 170 3.48 13.94 3.63
N THR A 171 2.75 14.94 4.10
CA THR A 171 3.30 16.20 4.62
C THR A 171 2.99 16.24 6.10
N SER A 172 4.02 16.21 6.94
CA SER A 172 3.88 16.27 8.40
C SER A 172 4.44 17.56 8.96
N TYR A 173 3.77 18.07 10.00
CA TYR A 173 4.17 19.25 10.74
C TYR A 173 4.81 18.80 12.06
N ALA A 174 6.15 18.82 12.07
CA ALA A 174 6.95 18.29 13.15
C ALA A 174 7.75 19.39 13.86
N LYS A 175 8.00 19.21 15.14
CA LYS A 175 8.85 20.08 15.95
C LYS A 175 9.85 19.25 16.71
N GLY A 176 11.10 19.71 16.75
CA GLY A 176 12.13 19.08 17.57
C GLY A 176 11.88 19.33 19.06
N GLU A 177 12.01 18.29 19.87
CA GLU A 177 11.80 18.33 21.33
C GLU A 177 13.08 17.90 22.07
N GLY A 178 13.15 18.18 23.35
CA GLY A 178 14.28 17.80 24.21
C GLY A 178 15.63 18.26 23.65
N SER A 179 16.54 17.33 23.39
CA SER A 179 17.86 17.62 22.81
C SER A 179 17.81 18.11 21.36
N LEU A 180 16.69 17.97 20.66
CA LEU A 180 16.46 18.41 19.30
C LEU A 180 15.61 19.70 19.20
N SER A 181 15.31 20.35 20.32
CA SER A 181 14.50 21.58 20.37
C SER A 181 15.05 22.74 19.54
N TYR A 182 16.37 22.75 19.29
CA TYR A 182 17.02 23.73 18.42
C TYR A 182 16.60 23.64 16.93
N ILE A 183 15.97 22.53 16.51
CA ILE A 183 15.46 22.36 15.15
C ILE A 183 14.23 23.25 14.92
N GLY A 184 13.43 23.49 15.95
CA GLY A 184 12.18 24.23 15.86
C GLY A 184 11.11 23.53 15.02
N ASP A 185 10.13 24.31 14.54
CA ASP A 185 9.04 23.80 13.68
C ASP A 185 9.53 23.54 12.25
N ARG A 186 9.15 22.41 11.72
CA ARG A 186 9.51 21.98 10.36
C ARG A 186 8.34 21.30 9.67
N THR A 187 8.23 21.52 8.37
CA THR A 187 7.38 20.72 7.50
C THR A 187 8.26 19.67 6.83
N VAL A 188 7.84 18.42 6.96
CA VAL A 188 8.54 17.28 6.37
C VAL A 188 7.61 16.61 5.37
N THR A 189 8.03 16.54 4.11
CA THR A 189 7.27 15.91 3.03
C THR A 189 8.05 14.74 2.47
N PHE A 190 7.39 13.61 2.26
CA PHE A 190 7.99 12.40 1.68
C PHE A 190 6.95 11.55 0.98
N ASN A 191 7.38 10.77 -0.02
CA ASN A 191 6.55 9.78 -0.66
C ASN A 191 6.64 8.45 0.08
N CYS A 192 5.52 7.77 0.13
CA CYS A 192 5.43 6.42 0.67
C CYS A 192 4.43 5.57 -0.12
N THR A 193 4.56 4.27 -0.01
CA THR A 193 3.65 3.30 -0.58
C THR A 193 3.23 2.32 0.50
N ASP A 194 1.93 2.15 0.63
CA ASP A 194 1.33 1.05 1.36
C ASP A 194 0.84 0.03 0.34
N ASN A 195 1.31 -1.19 0.42
CA ASN A 195 0.93 -2.25 -0.50
C ASN A 195 0.42 -3.48 0.24
N MET A 196 -0.55 -4.14 -0.37
CA MET A 196 -1.15 -5.37 0.11
C MET A 196 -1.35 -6.33 -1.06
N ASN A 197 -1.07 -7.61 -0.83
CA ASN A 197 -1.19 -8.64 -1.85
C ASN A 197 -2.02 -9.79 -1.33
N TYR A 198 -2.89 -10.32 -2.17
CA TYR A 198 -3.61 -11.56 -1.95
C TYR A 198 -3.33 -12.53 -3.09
N THR A 199 -2.93 -13.75 -2.77
CA THR A 199 -2.74 -14.82 -3.75
C THR A 199 -3.75 -15.92 -3.44
N PHE A 200 -4.51 -16.31 -4.45
CA PHE A 200 -5.52 -17.35 -4.37
C PHE A 200 -4.95 -18.62 -5.00
N ASN A 201 -4.72 -19.64 -4.19
CA ASN A 201 -4.23 -20.92 -4.68
C ASN A 201 -5.42 -21.79 -5.10
N ARG A 202 -5.38 -22.31 -6.31
CA ARG A 202 -6.34 -23.29 -6.74
C ARG A 202 -6.14 -24.58 -5.97
N HIS A 203 -7.16 -25.04 -5.28
CA HIS A 203 -7.17 -26.43 -4.80
C HIS A 203 -7.55 -27.32 -5.97
N PRO A 204 -6.77 -28.36 -6.29
CA PRO A 204 -7.20 -29.36 -7.27
C PRO A 204 -8.53 -29.94 -6.80
N SER A 205 -9.53 -29.94 -7.68
CA SER A 205 -10.80 -30.59 -7.42
C SER A 205 -10.57 -32.09 -7.18
N GLU A 206 -11.44 -32.76 -6.41
CA GLU A 206 -11.34 -34.21 -6.21
C GLU A 206 -11.46 -34.99 -7.52
N GLU A 207 -11.91 -34.35 -8.59
CA GLU A 207 -11.99 -34.91 -9.93
C GLU A 207 -10.63 -34.93 -10.68
N ASP A 208 -9.62 -34.23 -10.18
CA ASP A 208 -8.25 -34.23 -10.73
C ASP A 208 -7.34 -35.29 -10.09
N LYS A 209 -7.88 -36.19 -9.26
CA LYS A 209 -7.22 -37.36 -8.69
C LYS A 209 -7.72 -38.63 -9.34
#